data_eaffff9c6953aac33df6ff0c3f7caf89
#
_entry.id   eaffff9c6953aac33df6ff0c3f7caf89
#
_cell.length_a   1.000
_cell.length_b   1.000
_cell.length_c   1.000
_cell.angle_alpha   90.00
_cell.angle_beta   90.00
_cell.angle_gamma   90.00
#
_symmetry.space_group_name_H-M   'P 1'
#
loop_
_entity.id
_entity.type
_entity.pdbx_description
1 polymer ?
#
loop_
_entity_poly.entity_id
_entity_poly.type
_entity_poly.pdbx_seq_one_letter_code
_entity_poly.pdbx_strand_id
1 'polypeptide(L)'
;HHNVGIDLVAMCVNDVITSGAQPLFFLDYMATGALSPDAMAEVVEGIADGCQQSGCSLLGGETAEMPGFYPAGRYDLAGFCVAVVEESELIDGQQVQPGDAVIGVASSGVHSNGFSLVRRVLAQAKADRSTLYGPDQRPLIDDLLRPTQLYASLVKHLLSSSLSIHAMAHITGGGLPENLPRCLPTGCR
;
A
#
# COMPACT_ATOMS: atom_id res chain seq x y z
N HIS A 1 0.14 8.74 13.97
CA HIS A 1 -0.34 9.12 12.63
C HIS A 1 0.71 8.88 11.54
N HIS A 2 2.00 8.79 11.88
CA HIS A 2 3.10 8.58 10.94
C HIS A 2 2.90 7.35 10.03
N ASN A 3 2.55 6.18 10.58
CA ASN A 3 2.43 4.93 9.82
C ASN A 3 1.41 5.01 8.68
N VAL A 4 0.30 5.73 8.86
CA VAL A 4 -0.71 5.87 7.82
C VAL A 4 -0.21 6.67 6.62
N GLY A 5 0.76 7.58 6.83
CA GLY A 5 1.45 8.26 5.73
C GLY A 5 2.27 7.30 4.87
N ILE A 6 3.00 6.37 5.49
CA ILE A 6 3.71 5.29 4.79
C ILE A 6 2.71 4.40 4.04
N ASP A 7 1.58 4.04 4.69
CA ASP A 7 0.53 3.23 4.06
C ASP A 7 -0.01 3.89 2.79
N LEU A 8 -0.26 5.20 2.83
CA LEU A 8 -0.76 5.95 1.68
C LEU A 8 0.19 5.84 0.47
N VAL A 9 1.49 6.05 0.69
CA VAL A 9 2.50 5.92 -0.37
C VAL A 9 2.58 4.48 -0.86
N ALA A 10 2.61 3.52 0.06
CA ALA A 10 2.73 2.12 -0.28
C ALA A 10 1.55 1.61 -1.13
N MET A 11 0.32 2.03 -0.83
CA MET A 11 -0.85 1.66 -1.62
C MET A 11 -0.72 2.09 -3.08
N CYS A 12 -0.22 3.30 -3.33
CA CYS A 12 -0.06 3.83 -4.69
C CYS A 12 1.19 3.28 -5.38
N VAL A 13 2.33 3.26 -4.68
CA VAL A 13 3.60 2.80 -5.25
C VAL A 13 3.57 1.33 -5.57
N ASN A 14 3.04 0.49 -4.67
CA ASN A 14 2.95 -0.95 -4.90
C ASN A 14 2.03 -1.29 -6.09
N ASP A 15 1.06 -0.43 -6.42
CA ASP A 15 0.26 -0.59 -7.63
C ASP A 15 1.07 -0.29 -8.90
N VAL A 16 1.72 0.88 -8.97
CA VAL A 16 2.40 1.29 -10.21
C VAL A 16 3.61 0.42 -10.55
N ILE A 17 4.34 -0.09 -9.55
CA ILE A 17 5.50 -0.95 -9.79
C ILE A 17 5.15 -2.32 -10.37
N THR A 18 3.89 -2.77 -10.27
CA THR A 18 3.46 -4.04 -10.87
C THR A 18 3.57 -4.04 -12.40
N SER A 19 3.54 -2.87 -13.00
CA SER A 19 3.74 -2.69 -14.44
C SER A 19 5.23 -2.62 -14.86
N GLY A 20 6.16 -2.76 -13.93
CA GLY A 20 7.58 -2.52 -14.16
C GLY A 20 7.99 -1.05 -14.10
N ALA A 21 7.04 -0.14 -13.84
CA ALA A 21 7.30 1.29 -13.83
C ALA A 21 8.12 1.74 -12.62
N GLN A 22 8.98 2.73 -12.84
CA GLN A 22 9.75 3.39 -11.81
C GLN A 22 8.97 4.60 -11.28
N PRO A 23 8.65 4.66 -9.97
CA PRO A 23 8.04 5.83 -9.35
C PRO A 23 8.93 7.06 -9.51
N LEU A 24 8.33 8.19 -9.93
CA LEU A 24 9.03 9.47 -10.10
C LEU A 24 8.68 10.45 -8.98
N PHE A 25 7.38 10.67 -8.80
CA PHE A 25 6.91 11.60 -7.78
C PHE A 25 5.54 11.22 -7.23
N PHE A 26 5.26 11.77 -6.08
CA PHE A 26 4.04 11.55 -5.31
C PHE A 26 3.40 12.90 -4.97
N LEU A 27 2.07 12.91 -4.95
CA LEU A 27 1.23 14.01 -4.49
C LEU A 27 0.22 13.45 -3.49
N ASP A 28 -0.04 14.17 -2.42
CA ASP A 28 -1.03 13.80 -1.42
C ASP A 28 -2.21 14.78 -1.37
N TYR A 29 -3.33 14.29 -0.88
CA TYR A 29 -4.48 15.07 -0.51
C TYR A 29 -4.94 14.65 0.89
N MET A 30 -5.19 15.63 1.73
CA MET A 30 -5.66 15.42 3.09
C MET A 30 -6.90 16.25 3.33
N ALA A 31 -7.97 15.61 3.83
CA ALA A 31 -9.20 16.29 4.21
C ALA A 31 -9.57 15.98 5.65
N THR A 32 -9.99 16.99 6.41
CA THR A 32 -10.37 16.84 7.82
C THR A 32 -11.49 17.82 8.20
N GLY A 33 -12.22 17.52 9.28
CA GLY A 33 -13.25 18.43 9.81
C GLY A 33 -12.68 19.61 10.57
N ALA A 34 -11.53 19.42 11.23
CA ALA A 34 -10.79 20.47 11.94
C ALA A 34 -9.31 20.08 11.91
N LEU A 35 -8.48 21.01 11.50
CA LEU A 35 -7.04 20.79 11.35
C LEU A 35 -6.36 20.66 12.72
N SER A 36 -5.58 19.60 12.88
CA SER A 36 -4.61 19.41 13.95
C SER A 36 -3.21 19.45 13.35
N PRO A 37 -2.48 20.56 13.43
CA PRO A 37 -1.19 20.70 12.78
C PRO A 37 -0.19 19.60 13.15
N ASP A 38 -0.11 19.24 14.44
CA ASP A 38 0.81 18.21 14.92
C ASP A 38 0.50 16.83 14.33
N ALA A 39 -0.78 16.43 14.36
CA ALA A 39 -1.19 15.15 13.78
C ALA A 39 -0.97 15.11 12.27
N MET A 40 -1.20 16.23 11.57
CA MET A 40 -0.98 16.33 10.13
C MET A 40 0.52 16.30 9.79
N ALA A 41 1.36 16.94 10.60
CA ALA A 41 2.81 16.87 10.42
C ALA A 41 3.32 15.43 10.51
N GLU A 42 2.87 14.64 11.48
CA GLU A 42 3.20 13.22 11.57
C GLU A 42 2.79 12.43 10.31
N VAL A 43 1.60 12.71 9.75
CA VAL A 43 1.16 12.06 8.50
C VAL A 43 2.07 12.42 7.34
N VAL A 44 2.38 13.71 7.16
CA VAL A 44 3.25 14.20 6.07
C VAL A 44 4.67 13.65 6.22
N GLU A 45 5.19 13.56 7.45
CA GLU A 45 6.47 12.91 7.74
C GLU A 45 6.46 11.44 7.29
N GLY A 46 5.39 10.70 7.60
CA GLY A 46 5.21 9.33 7.12
C GLY A 46 5.13 9.22 5.59
N ILE A 47 4.47 10.18 4.92
CA ILE A 47 4.44 10.24 3.46
C ILE A 47 5.86 10.49 2.91
N ALA A 48 6.60 11.41 3.50
CA ALA A 48 7.98 11.70 3.08
C ALA A 48 8.89 10.48 3.24
N ASP A 49 8.77 9.75 4.35
CA ASP A 49 9.51 8.51 4.60
C ASP A 49 9.14 7.41 3.59
N GLY A 50 7.85 7.25 3.30
CA GLY A 50 7.39 6.31 2.28
C GLY A 50 7.92 6.64 0.88
N CYS A 51 7.93 7.92 0.51
CA CYS A 51 8.52 8.40 -0.75
C CYS A 51 10.02 8.14 -0.82
N GLN A 52 10.75 8.43 0.27
CA GLN A 52 12.19 8.17 0.35
C GLN A 52 12.50 6.68 0.18
N GLN A 53 11.78 5.80 0.88
CA GLN A 53 11.95 4.35 0.77
C GLN A 53 11.60 3.82 -0.63
N SER A 54 10.68 4.47 -1.32
CA SER A 54 10.24 4.12 -2.68
C SER A 54 11.14 4.71 -3.78
N GLY A 55 12.03 5.64 -3.42
CA GLY A 55 12.89 6.33 -4.37
C GLY A 55 12.15 7.33 -5.27
N CYS A 56 11.03 7.88 -4.80
CA CYS A 56 10.28 8.94 -5.50
C CYS A 56 10.29 10.25 -4.71
N SER A 57 10.00 11.35 -5.39
CA SER A 57 9.97 12.68 -4.79
C SER A 57 8.56 13.02 -4.29
N LEU A 58 8.43 13.47 -3.04
CA LEU A 58 7.21 14.14 -2.60
C LEU A 58 7.22 15.58 -3.14
N LEU A 59 6.37 15.87 -4.13
CA LEU A 59 6.33 17.21 -4.75
C LEU A 59 5.45 18.19 -3.99
N GLY A 60 4.49 17.70 -3.23
CA GLY A 60 3.54 18.50 -2.49
C GLY A 60 2.17 17.84 -2.46
N GLY A 61 1.16 18.61 -2.14
CA GLY A 61 -0.20 18.12 -2.03
C GLY A 61 -1.17 19.25 -1.68
N GLU A 62 -2.33 18.88 -1.18
CA GLU A 62 -3.36 19.81 -0.73
C GLU A 62 -3.95 19.36 0.60
N THR A 63 -4.21 20.32 1.49
CA THR A 63 -4.90 20.06 2.75
C THR A 63 -6.18 20.89 2.79
N ALA A 64 -7.32 20.20 2.95
CA ALA A 64 -8.64 20.83 3.02
C ALA A 64 -9.26 20.67 4.40
N GLU A 65 -9.67 21.80 5.00
CA GLU A 65 -10.49 21.81 6.20
C GLU A 65 -11.95 21.93 5.80
N MET A 66 -12.78 20.94 6.18
CA MET A 66 -14.18 20.81 5.80
C MET A 66 -15.06 20.66 7.06
N PRO A 67 -15.31 21.73 7.80
CA PRO A 67 -16.15 21.69 9.01
C PRO A 67 -17.55 21.16 8.69
N GLY A 68 -18.01 20.22 9.50
CA GLY A 68 -19.34 19.61 9.32
C GLY A 68 -19.41 18.46 8.30
N PHE A 69 -18.38 18.26 7.45
CA PHE A 69 -18.29 17.12 6.55
C PHE A 69 -17.61 15.93 7.23
N TYR A 70 -16.48 16.13 7.85
CA TYR A 70 -15.80 15.12 8.66
C TYR A 70 -16.07 15.34 10.16
N PRO A 71 -16.34 14.28 10.94
CA PRO A 71 -16.39 14.36 12.40
C PRO A 71 -15.06 14.82 12.98
N ALA A 72 -15.09 15.43 14.16
CA ALA A 72 -13.88 15.86 14.87
C ALA A 72 -12.89 14.70 15.06
N GLY A 73 -11.60 14.94 14.79
CA GLY A 73 -10.52 13.95 14.90
C GLY A 73 -10.55 12.88 13.80
N ARG A 74 -11.36 13.06 12.75
CA ARG A 74 -11.35 12.21 11.56
C ARG A 74 -10.74 12.95 10.39
N TYR A 75 -9.98 12.23 9.60
CA TYR A 75 -9.41 12.73 8.35
C TYR A 75 -9.44 11.62 7.29
N ASP A 76 -9.34 12.03 6.06
CA ASP A 76 -9.24 11.16 4.88
C ASP A 76 -7.98 11.53 4.10
N LEU A 77 -7.37 10.54 3.49
CA LEU A 77 -6.14 10.68 2.72
C LEU A 77 -6.32 10.07 1.34
N ALA A 78 -5.84 10.77 0.32
CA ALA A 78 -5.69 10.24 -1.02
C ALA A 78 -4.26 10.50 -1.52
N GLY A 79 -3.73 9.59 -2.33
CA GLY A 79 -2.39 9.69 -2.87
C GLY A 79 -2.39 9.46 -4.38
N PHE A 80 -1.43 10.10 -5.05
CA PHE A 80 -1.22 9.98 -6.50
C PHE A 80 0.26 9.75 -6.76
N CYS A 81 0.59 8.58 -7.29
CA CYS A 81 1.94 8.25 -7.72
C CYS A 81 2.03 8.33 -9.24
N VAL A 82 3.00 9.08 -9.73
CA VAL A 82 3.34 9.11 -11.16
C VAL A 82 4.63 8.32 -11.35
N ALA A 83 4.59 7.40 -12.29
CA ALA A 83 5.69 6.50 -12.61
C ALA A 83 5.91 6.44 -14.12
N VAL A 84 7.07 5.97 -14.54
CA VAL A 84 7.44 5.82 -15.94
C VAL A 84 8.02 4.44 -16.20
N VAL A 85 7.72 3.89 -17.37
CA VAL A 85 8.31 2.67 -17.91
C VAL A 85 8.47 2.83 -19.41
N GLU A 86 9.54 2.25 -19.97
CA GLU A 86 9.65 2.15 -21.43
C GLU A 86 8.59 1.19 -21.97
N GLU A 87 7.94 1.52 -23.06
CA GLU A 87 6.86 0.71 -23.64
C GLU A 87 7.28 -0.75 -23.88
N SER A 88 8.53 -0.95 -24.30
CA SER A 88 9.11 -2.28 -24.53
C SER A 88 9.40 -3.09 -23.27
N GLU A 89 9.40 -2.44 -22.10
CA GLU A 89 9.69 -3.04 -20.78
C GLU A 89 8.43 -3.16 -19.91
N LEU A 90 7.28 -2.80 -20.46
CA LEU A 90 6.00 -2.86 -19.75
C LEU A 90 5.64 -4.32 -19.38
N ILE A 91 5.40 -4.54 -18.10
CA ILE A 91 4.91 -5.84 -17.59
C ILE A 91 3.39 -5.79 -17.57
N ASP A 92 2.76 -6.40 -18.56
CA ASP A 92 1.30 -6.39 -18.75
C ASP A 92 0.66 -7.79 -18.66
N GLY A 93 1.45 -8.81 -18.34
CA GLY A 93 1.00 -10.20 -18.22
C GLY A 93 0.88 -10.97 -19.54
N GLN A 94 1.13 -10.36 -20.70
CA GLN A 94 1.00 -11.04 -22.00
C GLN A 94 2.01 -12.17 -22.20
N GLN A 95 3.11 -12.16 -21.46
CA GLN A 95 4.15 -13.20 -21.52
C GLN A 95 3.88 -14.40 -20.60
N VAL A 96 2.83 -14.33 -19.76
CA VAL A 96 2.47 -15.43 -18.86
C VAL A 96 2.05 -16.65 -19.65
N GLN A 97 2.59 -17.81 -19.29
CA GLN A 97 2.31 -19.08 -19.96
C GLN A 97 2.15 -20.22 -18.95
N PRO A 98 1.47 -21.31 -19.35
CA PRO A 98 1.38 -22.50 -18.52
C PRO A 98 2.77 -23.06 -18.17
N GLY A 99 3.01 -23.28 -16.89
CA GLY A 99 4.31 -23.73 -16.37
C GLY A 99 5.11 -22.64 -15.66
N ASP A 100 4.69 -21.38 -15.74
CA ASP A 100 5.31 -20.30 -14.98
C ASP A 100 5.16 -20.53 -13.47
N ALA A 101 6.21 -20.22 -12.73
CA ALA A 101 6.19 -20.30 -11.28
C ALA A 101 5.50 -19.08 -10.67
N VAL A 102 4.54 -19.32 -9.78
CA VAL A 102 3.90 -18.26 -8.99
C VAL A 102 4.60 -18.13 -7.65
N ILE A 103 5.18 -16.96 -7.39
CA ILE A 103 5.95 -16.69 -6.19
C ILE A 103 5.21 -15.65 -5.36
N GLY A 104 4.94 -15.97 -4.09
CA GLY A 104 4.38 -15.03 -3.12
C GLY A 104 5.47 -14.27 -2.38
N VAL A 105 5.36 -12.96 -2.35
CA VAL A 105 6.18 -12.09 -1.49
C VAL A 105 5.38 -11.75 -0.25
N ALA A 106 5.97 -11.99 0.94
CA ALA A 106 5.29 -11.82 2.20
C ALA A 106 4.93 -10.34 2.48
N SER A 107 3.81 -10.15 3.16
CA SER A 107 3.41 -8.85 3.73
C SER A 107 4.06 -8.61 5.10
N SER A 108 4.07 -7.36 5.56
CA SER A 108 4.44 -6.98 6.93
C SER A 108 3.31 -7.22 7.96
N GLY A 109 2.09 -7.41 7.50
CA GLY A 109 0.89 -7.54 8.30
C GLY A 109 -0.38 -7.43 7.45
N VAL A 110 -1.43 -6.86 8.04
CA VAL A 110 -2.71 -6.65 7.34
C VAL A 110 -2.58 -5.63 6.21
N HIS A 111 -1.58 -4.78 6.25
CA HIS A 111 -1.44 -3.61 5.38
C HIS A 111 -2.64 -2.67 5.54
N SER A 112 -3.10 -2.06 4.43
CA SER A 112 -4.23 -1.12 4.44
C SER A 112 -5.54 -1.75 3.97
N ASN A 113 -5.60 -3.07 3.78
CA ASN A 113 -6.76 -3.76 3.23
C ASN A 113 -7.44 -4.67 4.27
N GLY A 114 -8.75 -4.89 4.10
CA GLY A 114 -9.50 -5.85 4.91
C GLY A 114 -9.90 -5.36 6.31
N PHE A 115 -9.74 -4.08 6.64
CA PHE A 115 -10.05 -3.54 7.98
C PHE A 115 -11.52 -3.64 8.37
N SER A 116 -12.45 -3.71 7.42
CA SER A 116 -13.87 -3.97 7.71
C SER A 116 -14.04 -5.35 8.36
N LEU A 117 -13.34 -6.36 7.84
CA LEU A 117 -13.33 -7.70 8.41
C LEU A 117 -12.59 -7.72 9.76
N VAL A 118 -11.44 -7.07 9.87
CA VAL A 118 -10.68 -6.94 11.12
C VAL A 118 -11.56 -6.37 12.23
N ARG A 119 -12.23 -5.24 11.98
CA ARG A 119 -13.14 -4.62 12.97
C ARG A 119 -14.29 -5.56 13.37
N ARG A 120 -14.84 -6.30 12.42
CA ARG A 120 -15.91 -7.27 12.68
C ARG A 120 -15.40 -8.43 13.56
N VAL A 121 -14.23 -8.97 13.26
CA VAL A 121 -13.61 -10.07 14.04
C VAL A 121 -13.31 -9.59 15.46
N LEU A 122 -12.71 -8.41 15.63
CA LEU A 122 -12.42 -7.84 16.95
C LEU A 122 -13.70 -7.65 17.77
N ALA A 123 -14.76 -7.14 17.15
CA ALA A 123 -16.05 -6.96 17.84
C ALA A 123 -16.65 -8.31 18.29
N GLN A 124 -16.58 -9.34 17.44
CA GLN A 124 -17.05 -10.69 17.78
C GLN A 124 -16.22 -11.35 18.88
N ALA A 125 -14.90 -11.18 18.83
CA ALA A 125 -13.97 -11.69 19.84
C ALA A 125 -13.99 -10.89 21.15
N LYS A 126 -14.73 -9.77 21.21
CA LYS A 126 -14.67 -8.80 22.32
C LYS A 126 -13.24 -8.35 22.64
N ALA A 127 -12.40 -8.31 21.63
CA ALA A 127 -11.02 -7.84 21.70
C ALA A 127 -10.95 -6.34 21.45
N ASP A 128 -10.01 -5.68 22.10
CA ASP A 128 -9.72 -4.26 21.91
C ASP A 128 -8.25 -4.04 21.51
N ARG A 129 -7.87 -2.78 21.38
CA ARG A 129 -6.52 -2.39 20.97
C ARG A 129 -5.43 -2.85 21.92
N SER A 130 -5.74 -2.96 23.21
CA SER A 130 -4.82 -3.38 24.28
C SER A 130 -4.76 -4.89 24.46
N THR A 131 -5.64 -5.65 23.79
CA THR A 131 -5.65 -7.12 23.89
C THR A 131 -4.28 -7.68 23.52
N LEU A 132 -3.66 -8.38 24.47
CA LEU A 132 -2.38 -9.04 24.25
C LEU A 132 -2.59 -10.38 23.54
N TYR A 133 -1.71 -10.72 22.61
CA TYR A 133 -1.79 -11.98 21.90
C TYR A 133 -0.39 -12.49 21.47
N GLY A 134 -0.38 -13.73 20.99
CA GLY A 134 0.86 -14.38 20.55
C GLY A 134 1.79 -14.77 21.71
N PRO A 135 2.89 -15.46 21.41
CA PRO A 135 3.87 -15.87 22.40
C PRO A 135 4.55 -14.71 23.10
N ASP A 136 4.73 -13.59 22.41
CA ASP A 136 5.43 -12.39 22.90
C ASP A 136 4.51 -11.47 23.72
N GLN A 137 3.24 -11.81 23.89
CA GLN A 137 2.24 -11.02 24.63
C GLN A 137 2.25 -9.53 24.21
N ARG A 138 2.26 -9.25 22.91
CA ARG A 138 2.24 -7.89 22.38
C ARG A 138 0.81 -7.37 22.20
N PRO A 139 0.59 -6.05 22.31
CA PRO A 139 -0.69 -5.45 21.98
C PRO A 139 -1.07 -5.73 20.52
N LEU A 140 -2.30 -6.16 20.30
CA LEU A 140 -2.82 -6.46 18.96
C LEU A 140 -2.73 -5.25 18.02
N ILE A 141 -2.86 -4.04 18.56
CA ILE A 141 -2.79 -2.80 17.81
C ILE A 141 -1.43 -2.61 17.12
N ASP A 142 -0.34 -3.10 17.72
CA ASP A 142 1.00 -2.93 17.16
C ASP A 142 1.17 -3.66 15.83
N ASP A 143 0.53 -4.84 15.70
CA ASP A 143 0.54 -5.58 14.43
C ASP A 143 -0.50 -5.05 13.44
N LEU A 144 -1.65 -4.56 13.91
CA LEU A 144 -2.67 -3.98 13.05
C LEU A 144 -2.27 -2.63 12.45
N LEU A 145 -1.41 -1.87 13.14
CA LEU A 145 -0.88 -0.59 12.67
C LEU A 145 0.54 -0.69 12.11
N ARG A 146 1.04 -1.90 11.87
CA ARG A 146 2.34 -2.06 11.20
C ARG A 146 2.25 -1.50 9.79
N PRO A 147 3.19 -0.62 9.39
CA PRO A 147 3.15 -0.01 8.07
C PRO A 147 3.15 -1.04 6.95
N THR A 148 2.44 -0.72 5.89
CA THR A 148 2.44 -1.49 4.65
C THR A 148 3.85 -1.61 4.11
N GLN A 149 4.26 -2.82 3.74
CA GLN A 149 5.55 -3.07 3.14
C GLN A 149 5.66 -2.38 1.78
N LEU A 150 6.72 -1.60 1.60
CA LEU A 150 7.09 -1.01 0.32
C LEU A 150 7.96 -1.99 -0.46
N TYR A 151 7.53 -2.36 -1.67
CA TYR A 151 8.23 -3.34 -2.50
C TYR A 151 9.06 -2.72 -3.62
N ALA A 152 9.10 -1.39 -3.77
CA ALA A 152 9.77 -0.69 -4.86
C ALA A 152 11.25 -1.09 -4.99
N SER A 153 12.00 -1.14 -3.88
CA SER A 153 13.40 -1.55 -3.88
C SER A 153 13.59 -3.01 -4.32
N LEU A 154 12.74 -3.92 -3.85
CA LEU A 154 12.75 -5.32 -4.24
C LEU A 154 12.46 -5.48 -5.74
N VAL A 155 11.39 -4.84 -6.22
CA VAL A 155 10.99 -4.91 -7.65
C VAL A 155 12.09 -4.34 -8.53
N LYS A 156 12.67 -3.20 -8.18
CA LYS A 156 13.81 -2.63 -8.90
C LYS A 156 14.99 -3.59 -8.99
N HIS A 157 15.30 -4.29 -7.88
CA HIS A 157 16.37 -5.29 -7.87
C HIS A 157 16.03 -6.48 -8.77
N LEU A 158 14.80 -6.99 -8.72
CA LEU A 158 14.35 -8.09 -9.56
C LEU A 158 14.41 -7.73 -11.05
N LEU A 159 13.95 -6.55 -11.43
CA LEU A 159 13.99 -6.07 -12.81
C LEU A 159 15.41 -5.85 -13.34
N SER A 160 16.36 -5.54 -12.46
CA SER A 160 17.78 -5.42 -12.84
C SER A 160 18.52 -6.75 -12.89
N SER A 161 17.89 -7.84 -12.50
CA SER A 161 18.44 -9.19 -12.53
C SER A 161 18.25 -9.88 -13.90
N SER A 162 18.75 -11.09 -14.04
CA SER A 162 18.52 -11.92 -15.24
C SER A 162 17.20 -12.69 -15.21
N LEU A 163 16.35 -12.46 -14.23
CA LEU A 163 15.06 -13.14 -14.11
C LEU A 163 14.05 -12.58 -15.12
N SER A 164 13.35 -13.47 -15.80
CA SER A 164 12.20 -13.09 -16.62
C SER A 164 10.95 -13.02 -15.73
N ILE A 165 10.38 -11.82 -15.61
CA ILE A 165 9.17 -11.57 -14.84
C ILE A 165 8.04 -11.32 -15.83
N HIS A 166 7.09 -12.25 -15.92
CA HIS A 166 6.01 -12.20 -16.90
C HIS A 166 4.80 -11.39 -16.39
N ALA A 167 4.59 -11.35 -15.08
CA ALA A 167 3.52 -10.58 -14.45
C ALA A 167 3.83 -10.28 -12.99
N MET A 168 3.18 -9.27 -12.45
CA MET A 168 3.13 -8.97 -11.02
C MET A 168 1.70 -8.62 -10.62
N ALA A 169 1.28 -9.01 -9.42
CA ALA A 169 -0.02 -8.67 -8.87
C ALA A 169 0.13 -8.09 -7.46
N HIS A 170 -0.39 -6.90 -7.23
CA HIS A 170 -0.54 -6.34 -5.90
C HIS A 170 -1.82 -6.90 -5.26
N ILE A 171 -1.67 -7.68 -4.20
CA ILE A 171 -2.80 -8.31 -3.53
C ILE A 171 -3.42 -7.35 -2.54
N THR A 172 -4.58 -6.81 -2.90
CA THR A 172 -5.38 -5.84 -2.16
C THR A 172 -6.77 -6.40 -1.81
N GLY A 173 -7.79 -5.56 -1.74
CA GLY A 173 -9.17 -5.99 -1.52
C GLY A 173 -9.60 -7.05 -2.54
N GLY A 174 -10.29 -8.09 -2.08
CA GLY A 174 -10.66 -9.26 -2.88
C GLY A 174 -9.64 -10.40 -2.85
N GLY A 175 -8.43 -10.17 -2.29
CA GLY A 175 -7.40 -11.20 -2.11
C GLY A 175 -6.88 -11.81 -3.42
N LEU A 176 -6.30 -13.00 -3.33
CA LEU A 176 -5.75 -13.70 -4.50
C LEU A 176 -6.79 -13.93 -5.61
N PRO A 177 -8.05 -14.34 -5.30
CA PRO A 177 -9.01 -14.65 -6.36
C PRO A 177 -9.39 -13.47 -7.26
N GLU A 178 -9.34 -12.24 -6.73
CA GLU A 178 -9.74 -11.06 -7.49
C GLU A 178 -8.55 -10.28 -8.07
N ASN A 179 -7.35 -10.38 -7.47
CA ASN A 179 -6.20 -9.60 -7.92
C ASN A 179 -5.31 -10.39 -8.90
N LEU A 180 -5.03 -11.66 -8.63
CA LEU A 180 -4.17 -12.46 -9.48
C LEU A 180 -4.70 -12.58 -10.93
N PRO A 181 -6.01 -12.81 -11.19
CA PRO A 181 -6.51 -12.91 -12.55
C PRO A 181 -6.35 -11.66 -13.40
N ARG A 182 -6.15 -10.48 -12.79
CA ARG A 182 -5.98 -9.21 -13.54
C ARG A 182 -4.72 -9.18 -14.38
N CYS A 183 -3.70 -9.90 -13.99
CA CYS A 183 -2.43 -9.97 -14.71
C CYS A 183 -2.26 -11.26 -15.53
N LEU A 184 -3.30 -12.10 -15.64
CA LEU A 184 -3.25 -13.34 -16.43
C LEU A 184 -3.90 -13.14 -17.80
N PRO A 185 -3.28 -13.63 -18.89
CA PRO A 185 -3.87 -13.57 -20.22
C PRO A 185 -5.05 -14.54 -20.35
N THR A 186 -5.85 -14.34 -21.38
CA THR A 186 -6.98 -15.21 -21.69
C THR A 186 -6.53 -16.68 -21.82
N GLY A 187 -7.16 -17.58 -21.08
CA GLY A 187 -6.86 -19.00 -21.08
C GLY A 187 -5.92 -19.48 -19.97
N CYS A 188 -5.31 -18.58 -19.21
CA CYS A 188 -4.58 -18.89 -17.99
C CYS A 188 -5.50 -18.75 -16.76
N ARG A 189 -5.33 -19.68 -15.78
CA ARG A 189 -6.09 -19.68 -14.51
C ARG A 189 -5.20 -20.16 -13.38
#